data_2469ad3353f61bbefb399d7f423557a3
#
_entry.id   2469ad3353f61bbefb399d7f423557a3
#
_cell.length_a   1.000
_cell.length_b   1.000
_cell.length_c   1.000
_cell.angle_alpha   90.00
_cell.angle_beta   90.00
_cell.angle_gamma   90.00
#
_symmetry.space_group_name_H-M   'P 1'
#
loop_
_entity.id
_entity.type
_entity.pdbx_description
1 polymer ?
#
loop_
_entity_poly.entity_id
_entity_poly.type
_entity_poly.pdbx_seq_one_letter_code
_entity_poly.pdbx_strand_id
1 'polypeptide(L)'
;MSRLTVPDDAATIDTVVFYPTNAPEIPWQAGPFTIEASRDATPIADKRFPVVLISHGRRGGSLSHRELAAALARAGFIVILPTHVGDASGFPLAQTQAQILIDRPRQAEAALNAVLSNPRFSGSVDANRIGMIGYSAGGYTALILAGATPNFVYASAFCANHDDPGSCPHPAAGGHTSDAVSGGQSVSSELLTWQPPVEHRLKALVLMDPLAIMFDSSSFSSVRLPTMLYRPQSDAYLGATRNVLAVASGLPLPPKLNVVPGNHFVFIDPCPSQLAGNEPLVCQDGPGVDRPAIHRQIEKEVADFMQANL
;
A
#
# COMPACT_ATOMS: atom_id res chain seq x y z
N MET A 1 3.85 -1.30 19.40
CA MET A 1 2.85 -0.92 18.37
C MET A 1 1.66 -0.25 19.05
N SER A 2 1.05 0.75 18.40
CA SER A 2 -0.14 1.46 18.90
C SER A 2 -1.15 1.69 17.79
N ARG A 3 -2.40 2.03 18.15
CA ARG A 3 -3.43 2.48 17.21
C ARG A 3 -3.74 3.96 17.43
N LEU A 4 -3.99 4.65 16.34
CA LEU A 4 -4.47 6.02 16.31
C LEU A 4 -5.77 6.08 15.51
N THR A 5 -6.69 6.94 15.95
CA THR A 5 -7.87 7.33 15.19
C THR A 5 -7.59 8.69 14.56
N VAL A 6 -7.46 8.74 13.26
CA VAL A 6 -7.16 9.97 12.52
C VAL A 6 -8.47 10.52 11.94
N PRO A 7 -8.83 11.78 12.21
CA PRO A 7 -10.00 12.40 11.61
C PRO A 7 -9.89 12.45 10.08
N ASP A 8 -11.00 12.20 9.41
CA ASP A 8 -11.17 12.34 7.96
C ASP A 8 -12.55 12.93 7.67
N ASP A 9 -12.78 13.49 6.49
CA ASP A 9 -13.99 14.24 6.16
C ASP A 9 -15.29 13.45 6.35
N ALA A 10 -15.30 12.18 5.96
CA ALA A 10 -16.49 11.33 6.00
C ALA A 10 -16.45 10.26 7.08
N ALA A 11 -15.28 9.94 7.63
CA ALA A 11 -15.08 8.87 8.61
C ALA A 11 -13.72 9.01 9.30
N THR A 12 -13.47 8.17 10.30
CA THR A 12 -12.16 8.13 10.94
C THR A 12 -11.28 7.03 10.32
N ILE A 13 -9.99 7.34 10.12
CA ILE A 13 -8.99 6.41 9.60
C ILE A 13 -8.36 5.69 10.78
N ASP A 14 -8.62 4.39 10.93
CA ASP A 14 -7.87 3.55 11.88
C ASP A 14 -6.45 3.38 11.36
N THR A 15 -5.48 3.85 12.12
CA THR A 15 -4.07 3.85 11.74
C THR A 15 -3.26 3.08 12.77
N VAL A 16 -2.56 2.05 12.31
CA VAL A 16 -1.64 1.27 13.12
C VAL A 16 -0.23 1.86 12.98
N VAL A 17 0.49 1.98 14.09
CA VAL A 17 1.87 2.47 14.12
C VAL A 17 2.76 1.44 14.82
N PHE A 18 3.76 0.91 14.11
CA PHE A 18 4.85 0.15 14.68
C PHE A 18 6.06 1.07 14.89
N TYR A 19 6.80 0.90 15.98
CA TYR A 19 7.89 1.78 16.34
C TYR A 19 8.90 1.11 17.28
N PRO A 20 10.17 1.52 17.28
CA PRO A 20 11.17 1.05 18.23
C PRO A 20 10.81 1.39 19.68
N THR A 21 10.97 0.40 20.55
CA THR A 21 10.76 0.51 22.00
C THR A 21 11.72 -0.40 22.75
N ASN A 22 11.99 -0.09 24.02
CA ASN A 22 12.79 -0.94 24.92
C ASN A 22 11.94 -2.01 25.64
N ALA A 23 10.62 -1.99 25.46
CA ALA A 23 9.73 -2.98 26.06
C ALA A 23 9.84 -4.34 25.34
N PRO A 24 9.76 -5.47 26.06
CA PRO A 24 9.80 -6.79 25.46
C PRO A 24 8.59 -7.03 24.55
N GLU A 25 8.81 -7.73 23.44
CA GLU A 25 7.71 -8.17 22.58
C GLU A 25 6.93 -9.29 23.29
N ILE A 26 5.62 -9.12 23.38
CA ILE A 26 4.70 -10.10 23.95
C ILE A 26 3.61 -10.38 22.91
N PRO A 27 3.53 -11.62 22.39
CA PRO A 27 2.50 -11.98 21.42
C PRO A 27 1.09 -11.70 21.95
N TRP A 28 0.25 -11.11 21.10
CA TRP A 28 -1.15 -10.85 21.45
C TRP A 28 -2.07 -10.99 20.22
N GLN A 29 -3.37 -11.21 20.46
CA GLN A 29 -4.33 -11.42 19.40
C GLN A 29 -4.99 -10.11 18.94
N ALA A 30 -4.99 -9.87 17.63
CA ALA A 30 -5.72 -8.80 16.97
C ALA A 30 -6.67 -9.41 15.92
N GLY A 31 -7.89 -9.74 16.32
CA GLY A 31 -8.79 -10.53 15.51
C GLY A 31 -8.19 -11.90 15.23
N PRO A 32 -8.09 -12.33 13.95
CA PRO A 32 -7.47 -13.61 13.59
C PRO A 32 -5.94 -13.62 13.63
N PHE A 33 -5.30 -12.44 13.80
CA PHE A 33 -3.84 -12.29 13.70
C PHE A 33 -3.17 -12.36 15.05
N THR A 34 -2.06 -13.08 15.15
CA THR A 34 -1.09 -12.95 16.25
C THR A 34 -0.10 -11.86 15.90
N ILE A 35 0.08 -10.89 16.78
CA ILE A 35 1.01 -9.77 16.59
C ILE A 35 2.17 -9.93 17.56
N GLU A 36 3.37 -10.07 17.04
CA GLU A 36 4.62 -10.12 17.79
C GLU A 36 5.12 -8.68 18.02
N ALA A 37 4.55 -8.00 19.01
CA ALA A 37 4.92 -6.62 19.34
C ALA A 37 4.47 -6.23 20.74
N SER A 38 5.21 -5.34 21.39
CA SER A 38 4.76 -4.67 22.63
C SER A 38 3.60 -3.74 22.31
N ARG A 39 2.49 -3.90 23.00
CA ARG A 39 1.31 -3.07 22.83
C ARG A 39 1.42 -1.80 23.68
N ASP A 40 1.20 -0.64 23.04
CA ASP A 40 1.15 0.69 23.67
C ASP A 40 2.38 1.06 24.54
N ALA A 41 3.52 0.43 24.28
CA ALA A 41 4.77 0.75 24.96
C ALA A 41 5.25 2.17 24.59
N THR A 42 6.11 2.75 25.43
CA THR A 42 6.69 4.07 25.17
C THR A 42 7.70 3.97 24.02
N PRO A 43 7.60 4.83 22.97
CA PRO A 43 8.62 4.92 21.95
C PRO A 43 9.99 5.33 22.53
N ILE A 44 11.07 4.88 21.90
CA ILE A 44 12.40 5.40 22.21
C ILE A 44 12.45 6.88 21.82
N ALA A 45 12.74 7.78 22.76
CA ALA A 45 12.67 9.24 22.58
C ALA A 45 14.03 9.94 22.50
N ASP A 46 15.12 9.25 22.77
CA ASP A 46 16.50 9.79 22.73
C ASP A 46 17.12 9.74 21.33
N LYS A 47 16.42 9.18 20.37
CA LYS A 47 16.82 8.99 18.98
C LYS A 47 15.64 9.26 18.02
N ARG A 48 15.95 9.88 16.87
CA ARG A 48 14.98 10.05 15.79
C ARG A 48 15.11 8.94 14.75
N PHE A 49 13.98 8.40 14.37
CA PHE A 49 13.86 7.28 13.43
C PHE A 49 13.23 7.74 12.12
N PRO A 50 13.70 7.22 10.97
CA PRO A 50 13.03 7.43 9.70
C PRO A 50 11.62 6.83 9.74
N VAL A 51 10.74 7.35 8.90
CA VAL A 51 9.33 6.99 8.84
C VAL A 51 9.06 6.22 7.56
N VAL A 52 8.28 5.15 7.64
CA VAL A 52 7.79 4.40 6.47
C VAL A 52 6.27 4.34 6.52
N LEU A 53 5.62 4.84 5.47
CA LEU A 53 4.18 4.74 5.28
C LEU A 53 3.87 3.53 4.41
N ILE A 54 3.02 2.60 4.87
CA ILE A 54 2.60 1.41 4.12
C ILE A 54 1.13 1.55 3.73
N SER A 55 0.83 1.57 2.43
CA SER A 55 -0.53 1.58 1.89
C SER A 55 -0.91 0.19 1.39
N HIS A 56 -1.96 -0.37 1.98
CA HIS A 56 -2.47 -1.72 1.65
C HIS A 56 -3.18 -1.78 0.30
N GLY A 57 -3.31 -2.98 -0.24
CA GLY A 57 -4.08 -3.26 -1.46
C GLY A 57 -5.59 -3.13 -1.28
N ARG A 58 -6.32 -3.26 -2.40
CA ARG A 58 -7.79 -3.26 -2.39
C ARG A 58 -8.34 -4.32 -1.43
N ARG A 59 -9.37 -3.97 -0.64
CA ARG A 59 -9.99 -4.84 0.37
C ARG A 59 -9.04 -5.35 1.45
N GLY A 60 -7.84 -4.76 1.58
CA GLY A 60 -6.91 -5.01 2.67
C GLY A 60 -7.27 -4.23 3.94
N GLY A 61 -6.29 -3.98 4.79
CA GLY A 61 -6.39 -3.18 6.00
C GLY A 61 -5.03 -2.94 6.62
N SER A 62 -4.99 -2.19 7.71
CA SER A 62 -3.75 -1.82 8.42
C SER A 62 -2.90 -3.01 8.92
N LEU A 63 -3.47 -4.20 9.00
CA LEU A 63 -2.75 -5.40 9.43
C LEU A 63 -2.35 -6.34 8.28
N SER A 64 -2.61 -5.98 7.02
CA SER A 64 -2.26 -6.81 5.85
C SER A 64 -0.75 -6.98 5.66
N HIS A 65 0.05 -6.05 6.18
CA HIS A 65 1.52 -6.03 6.13
C HIS A 65 2.13 -5.86 7.52
N ARG A 66 1.52 -6.50 8.54
CA ARG A 66 1.91 -6.40 9.94
C ARG A 66 3.31 -6.97 10.22
N GLU A 67 3.69 -8.05 9.52
CA GLU A 67 4.98 -8.72 9.68
C GLU A 67 6.09 -7.86 9.10
N LEU A 68 5.91 -7.33 7.89
CA LEU A 68 6.82 -6.36 7.29
C LEU A 68 6.96 -5.10 8.17
N ALA A 69 5.85 -4.59 8.72
CA ALA A 69 5.89 -3.41 9.59
C ALA A 69 6.64 -3.68 10.90
N ALA A 70 6.45 -4.86 11.50
CA ALA A 70 7.20 -5.28 12.69
C ALA A 70 8.70 -5.44 12.40
N ALA A 71 9.06 -6.06 11.26
CA ALA A 71 10.44 -6.21 10.83
C ALA A 71 11.12 -4.85 10.61
N LEU A 72 10.46 -3.91 9.95
CA LEU A 72 10.96 -2.55 9.78
C LEU A 72 11.10 -1.80 11.12
N ALA A 73 10.17 -1.96 12.05
CA ALA A 73 10.27 -1.34 13.36
C ALA A 73 11.47 -1.89 14.16
N ARG A 74 11.76 -3.20 14.08
CA ARG A 74 12.98 -3.82 14.63
C ARG A 74 14.25 -3.30 13.95
N ALA A 75 14.17 -2.97 12.66
CA ALA A 75 15.27 -2.37 11.91
C ALA A 75 15.44 -0.86 12.18
N GLY A 76 14.60 -0.26 13.04
CA GLY A 76 14.74 1.13 13.46
C GLY A 76 13.93 2.13 12.65
N PHE A 77 12.77 1.75 12.16
CA PHE A 77 11.81 2.65 11.50
C PHE A 77 10.56 2.86 12.35
N ILE A 78 9.90 4.00 12.20
CA ILE A 78 8.51 4.18 12.62
C ILE A 78 7.64 3.91 11.40
N VAL A 79 6.74 2.92 11.51
CA VAL A 79 5.96 2.42 10.38
C VAL A 79 4.49 2.73 10.58
N ILE A 80 3.87 3.38 9.59
CA ILE A 80 2.50 3.89 9.64
C ILE A 80 1.65 3.10 8.64
N LEU A 81 0.58 2.50 9.10
CA LEU A 81 -0.33 1.69 8.28
C LEU A 81 -1.77 2.22 8.44
N PRO A 82 -2.22 3.15 7.59
CA PRO A 82 -3.60 3.57 7.57
C PRO A 82 -4.52 2.48 7.01
N THR A 83 -5.76 2.44 7.49
CA THR A 83 -6.86 1.70 6.87
C THR A 83 -7.59 2.66 5.92
N HIS A 84 -7.58 2.38 4.61
CA HIS A 84 -8.30 3.20 3.63
C HIS A 84 -9.80 2.98 3.75
N VAL A 85 -10.50 3.98 4.29
CA VAL A 85 -11.94 3.94 4.48
C VAL A 85 -12.64 3.88 3.12
N GLY A 86 -13.63 2.98 2.99
CA GLY A 86 -14.33 2.73 1.72
C GLY A 86 -13.68 1.69 0.82
N ASP A 87 -12.39 1.36 1.04
CA ASP A 87 -11.66 0.33 0.27
C ASP A 87 -11.02 -0.77 1.15
N ALA A 88 -11.32 -0.79 2.43
CA ALA A 88 -10.82 -1.81 3.35
C ALA A 88 -11.83 -2.94 3.59
N SER A 89 -11.32 -4.12 3.98
CA SER A 89 -12.16 -5.23 4.40
C SER A 89 -12.97 -4.86 5.64
N GLY A 90 -14.24 -5.28 5.71
CA GLY A 90 -15.14 -4.99 6.83
C GLY A 90 -15.87 -3.64 6.73
N PHE A 91 -15.54 -2.79 5.77
CA PHE A 91 -16.30 -1.58 5.49
C PHE A 91 -17.33 -1.83 4.37
N PRO A 92 -18.54 -1.23 4.46
CA PRO A 92 -19.48 -1.29 3.36
C PRO A 92 -18.91 -0.60 2.14
N LEU A 93 -19.11 -1.18 0.94
CA LEU A 93 -18.77 -0.56 -0.34
C LEU A 93 -19.77 0.57 -0.67
N ALA A 94 -19.78 1.62 0.14
CA ALA A 94 -20.68 2.75 -0.03
C ALA A 94 -20.10 3.85 -0.94
N GLN A 95 -18.78 3.79 -1.21
CA GLN A 95 -18.09 4.77 -2.04
C GLN A 95 -17.97 4.30 -3.48
N THR A 96 -18.00 5.27 -4.40
CA THR A 96 -17.70 5.02 -5.81
C THR A 96 -16.21 4.73 -6.00
N GLN A 97 -15.85 4.08 -7.11
CA GLN A 97 -14.44 3.85 -7.44
C GLN A 97 -13.67 5.17 -7.57
N ALA A 98 -14.31 6.22 -8.08
CA ALA A 98 -13.72 7.55 -8.19
C ALA A 98 -13.36 8.12 -6.81
N GLN A 99 -14.29 8.08 -5.86
CA GLN A 99 -14.06 8.51 -4.49
C GLN A 99 -12.93 7.72 -3.83
N ILE A 100 -12.90 6.39 -3.99
CA ILE A 100 -11.81 5.54 -3.48
C ILE A 100 -10.44 5.98 -4.02
N LEU A 101 -10.34 6.23 -5.34
CA LEU A 101 -9.09 6.65 -5.97
C LEU A 101 -8.64 8.04 -5.47
N ILE A 102 -9.56 8.96 -5.25
CA ILE A 102 -9.30 10.30 -4.71
C ILE A 102 -8.92 10.23 -3.22
N ASP A 103 -9.67 9.46 -2.45
CA ASP A 103 -9.54 9.43 -1.00
C ASP A 103 -8.28 8.71 -0.51
N ARG A 104 -7.84 7.64 -1.19
CA ARG A 104 -6.68 6.87 -0.74
C ARG A 104 -5.40 7.70 -0.55
N PRO A 105 -4.94 8.53 -1.50
CA PRO A 105 -3.76 9.38 -1.29
C PRO A 105 -3.98 10.40 -0.16
N ARG A 106 -5.15 11.03 -0.09
CA ARG A 106 -5.50 11.99 0.97
C ARG A 106 -5.49 11.34 2.35
N GLN A 107 -6.06 10.15 2.50
CA GLN A 107 -6.08 9.39 3.75
C GLN A 107 -4.67 8.96 4.19
N ALA A 108 -3.82 8.55 3.24
CA ALA A 108 -2.44 8.20 3.51
C ALA A 108 -1.64 9.41 4.01
N GLU A 109 -1.80 10.57 3.38
CA GLU A 109 -1.17 11.84 3.81
C GLU A 109 -1.70 12.29 5.18
N ALA A 110 -3.01 12.21 5.43
CA ALA A 110 -3.61 12.54 6.72
C ALA A 110 -3.05 11.67 7.85
N ALA A 111 -2.92 10.36 7.63
CA ALA A 111 -2.34 9.44 8.60
C ALA A 111 -0.85 9.75 8.87
N LEU A 112 -0.07 10.05 7.83
CA LEU A 112 1.32 10.48 7.96
C LEU A 112 1.40 11.76 8.82
N ASN A 113 0.66 12.79 8.49
CA ASN A 113 0.67 14.07 9.19
C ASN A 113 0.22 13.91 10.65
N ALA A 114 -0.79 13.08 10.91
CA ALA A 114 -1.26 12.79 12.26
C ALA A 114 -0.18 12.14 13.13
N VAL A 115 0.60 11.20 12.60
CA VAL A 115 1.69 10.56 13.36
C VAL A 115 2.86 11.52 13.57
N LEU A 116 3.26 12.30 12.55
CA LEU A 116 4.35 13.25 12.65
C LEU A 116 4.09 14.35 13.70
N SER A 117 2.83 14.77 13.86
CA SER A 117 2.41 15.78 14.84
C SER A 117 1.96 15.21 16.19
N ASN A 118 1.82 13.91 16.33
CA ASN A 118 1.33 13.28 17.55
C ASN A 118 2.35 13.43 18.70
N PRO A 119 1.96 13.95 19.86
CA PRO A 119 2.88 14.15 21.00
C PRO A 119 3.62 12.87 21.44
N ARG A 120 3.03 11.69 21.23
CA ARG A 120 3.65 10.40 21.55
C ARG A 120 4.84 10.09 20.64
N PHE A 121 4.84 10.53 19.39
CA PHE A 121 5.85 10.17 18.38
C PHE A 121 6.73 11.33 17.94
N SER A 122 6.29 12.58 18.12
CA SER A 122 6.98 13.77 17.60
C SER A 122 8.43 13.90 18.09
N GLY A 123 8.78 13.37 19.27
CA GLY A 123 10.15 13.28 19.77
C GLY A 123 11.02 12.21 19.09
N SER A 124 10.39 11.21 18.48
CA SER A 124 11.06 10.03 17.91
C SER A 124 11.07 9.99 16.38
N VAL A 125 10.22 10.77 15.70
CA VAL A 125 10.14 10.79 14.23
C VAL A 125 11.18 11.71 13.60
N ASP A 126 11.77 11.31 12.48
CA ASP A 126 12.54 12.17 11.58
C ASP A 126 11.70 12.50 10.34
N ALA A 127 11.09 13.67 10.34
CA ALA A 127 10.21 14.12 9.26
C ALA A 127 10.94 14.42 7.93
N ASN A 128 12.28 14.39 7.92
CA ASN A 128 13.08 14.58 6.70
C ASN A 128 13.47 13.26 6.03
N ARG A 129 13.19 12.12 6.66
CA ARG A 129 13.52 10.77 6.20
C ARG A 129 12.25 9.92 6.13
N ILE A 130 11.47 10.12 5.06
CA ILE A 130 10.18 9.45 4.86
C ILE A 130 10.25 8.60 3.60
N GLY A 131 9.95 7.30 3.74
CA GLY A 131 9.75 6.38 2.63
C GLY A 131 8.30 5.93 2.55
N MET A 132 7.91 5.40 1.40
CA MET A 132 6.57 4.83 1.23
C MET A 132 6.63 3.46 0.57
N ILE A 133 5.78 2.57 1.05
CA ILE A 133 5.56 1.23 0.50
C ILE A 133 4.11 1.15 0.04
N GLY A 134 3.89 0.67 -1.18
CA GLY A 134 2.54 0.48 -1.71
C GLY A 134 2.37 -0.90 -2.35
N TYR A 135 1.33 -1.62 -1.94
CA TYR A 135 0.96 -2.89 -2.55
C TYR A 135 -0.32 -2.74 -3.37
N SER A 136 -0.34 -3.23 -4.62
CA SER A 136 -1.53 -3.25 -5.48
C SER A 136 -2.15 -1.84 -5.59
N ALA A 137 -3.41 -1.63 -5.16
CA ALA A 137 -4.02 -0.30 -5.06
C ALA A 137 -3.24 0.66 -4.16
N GLY A 138 -2.47 0.15 -3.18
CA GLY A 138 -1.53 0.97 -2.39
C GLY A 138 -0.34 1.45 -3.22
N GLY A 139 0.04 0.71 -4.26
CA GLY A 139 1.04 1.13 -5.24
C GLY A 139 0.56 2.34 -6.05
N TYR A 140 -0.71 2.36 -6.46
CA TYR A 140 -1.34 3.57 -7.01
C TYR A 140 -1.23 4.75 -6.04
N THR A 141 -1.62 4.53 -4.78
CA THR A 141 -1.54 5.57 -3.73
C THR A 141 -0.12 6.12 -3.59
N ALA A 142 0.88 5.26 -3.59
CA ALA A 142 2.28 5.64 -3.46
C ALA A 142 2.78 6.43 -4.68
N LEU A 143 2.40 6.01 -5.89
CA LEU A 143 2.75 6.71 -7.13
C LEU A 143 2.13 8.11 -7.18
N ILE A 144 0.87 8.27 -6.79
CA ILE A 144 0.22 9.59 -6.68
C ILE A 144 0.98 10.50 -5.72
N LEU A 145 1.23 10.04 -4.50
CA LEU A 145 1.94 10.85 -3.49
C LEU A 145 3.40 11.15 -3.90
N ALA A 146 4.01 10.31 -4.73
CA ALA A 146 5.32 10.57 -5.32
C ALA A 146 5.29 11.58 -6.49
N GLY A 147 4.12 12.06 -6.90
CA GLY A 147 3.94 13.06 -7.96
C GLY A 147 3.64 12.46 -9.34
N ALA A 148 3.26 11.19 -9.45
CA ALA A 148 2.74 10.64 -10.70
C ALA A 148 1.37 11.25 -11.02
N THR A 149 1.17 11.61 -12.30
CA THR A 149 -0.10 12.22 -12.76
C THR A 149 -0.96 11.16 -13.44
N PRO A 150 -2.13 10.80 -12.90
CA PRO A 150 -2.98 9.77 -13.48
C PRO A 150 -3.71 10.26 -14.73
N ASN A 151 -3.89 9.37 -15.70
CA ASN A 151 -4.72 9.53 -16.89
C ASN A 151 -5.87 8.51 -16.85
N PHE A 152 -6.99 8.90 -16.27
CA PHE A 152 -8.14 8.01 -16.12
C PHE A 152 -8.85 7.69 -17.45
N VAL A 153 -8.72 8.56 -18.45
CA VAL A 153 -9.23 8.28 -19.81
C VAL A 153 -8.43 7.13 -20.44
N TYR A 154 -7.11 7.12 -20.22
CA TYR A 154 -6.25 6.03 -20.68
C TYR A 154 -6.61 4.69 -20.01
N ALA A 155 -6.88 4.70 -18.69
CA ALA A 155 -7.35 3.52 -17.97
C ALA A 155 -8.71 3.01 -18.48
N SER A 156 -9.66 3.92 -18.68
CA SER A 156 -10.99 3.57 -19.20
C SER A 156 -10.90 2.94 -20.61
N ALA A 157 -10.07 3.49 -21.49
CA ALA A 157 -9.85 2.93 -22.83
C ALA A 157 -9.19 1.53 -22.78
N PHE A 158 -8.29 1.29 -21.82
CA PHE A 158 -7.72 -0.04 -21.60
C PHE A 158 -8.80 -1.03 -21.17
N CYS A 159 -9.58 -0.71 -20.14
CA CYS A 159 -10.61 -1.59 -19.60
C CYS A 159 -11.79 -1.84 -20.56
N ALA A 160 -12.00 -0.98 -21.54
CA ALA A 160 -13.01 -1.21 -22.58
C ALA A 160 -12.71 -2.44 -23.47
N ASN A 161 -11.42 -2.86 -23.54
CA ASN A 161 -10.96 -3.88 -24.46
C ASN A 161 -10.21 -5.04 -23.78
N HIS A 162 -10.06 -5.01 -22.47
CA HIS A 162 -9.28 -6.00 -21.71
C HIS A 162 -10.03 -6.46 -20.47
N ASP A 163 -9.89 -7.75 -20.18
CA ASP A 163 -10.38 -8.40 -18.97
C ASP A 163 -9.19 -8.65 -18.03
N ASP A 164 -8.87 -7.63 -17.21
CA ASP A 164 -7.83 -7.70 -16.19
C ASP A 164 -8.54 -7.57 -14.83
N PRO A 165 -8.73 -8.66 -14.07
CA PRO A 165 -9.60 -8.68 -12.89
C PRO A 165 -9.23 -7.70 -11.79
N GLY A 166 -7.94 -7.44 -11.61
CA GLY A 166 -7.45 -6.51 -10.59
C GLY A 166 -7.45 -5.06 -11.04
N SER A 167 -7.22 -4.82 -12.35
CA SER A 167 -7.17 -3.48 -12.92
C SER A 167 -8.53 -2.97 -13.38
N CYS A 168 -9.35 -3.86 -13.96
CA CYS A 168 -10.64 -3.55 -14.56
C CYS A 168 -11.75 -4.32 -13.82
N PRO A 169 -12.13 -3.90 -12.61
CA PRO A 169 -13.11 -4.62 -11.83
C PRO A 169 -14.46 -4.67 -12.52
N HIS A 170 -14.96 -5.89 -12.72
CA HIS A 170 -16.31 -6.10 -13.18
C HIS A 170 -17.33 -5.85 -12.06
N PRO A 171 -18.56 -5.44 -12.40
CA PRO A 171 -19.66 -5.42 -11.45
C PRO A 171 -19.83 -6.82 -10.84
N ALA A 172 -19.74 -6.95 -9.53
CA ALA A 172 -20.16 -8.17 -8.87
C ALA A 172 -21.62 -8.44 -9.21
N ALA A 173 -21.97 -9.66 -9.61
CA ALA A 173 -23.34 -10.03 -9.89
C ALA A 173 -24.21 -9.73 -8.66
N GLY A 174 -25.09 -8.71 -8.73
CA GLY A 174 -25.96 -8.26 -7.64
C GLY A 174 -25.53 -7.00 -6.88
N GLY A 175 -24.40 -6.37 -7.23
CA GLY A 175 -23.97 -5.09 -6.65
C GLY A 175 -24.44 -3.89 -7.46
N HIS A 176 -24.81 -2.81 -6.79
CA HIS A 176 -25.06 -1.52 -7.44
C HIS A 176 -23.78 -1.03 -8.08
N THR A 177 -23.71 -1.07 -9.40
CA THR A 177 -22.60 -0.61 -10.20
C THR A 177 -22.79 0.85 -10.53
N SER A 178 -22.40 1.72 -9.64
CA SER A 178 -22.14 3.10 -10.01
C SER A 178 -20.63 3.29 -10.10
N ASP A 179 -20.17 3.66 -11.29
CA ASP A 179 -18.93 4.39 -11.54
C ASP A 179 -17.60 3.62 -11.43
N ALA A 180 -17.57 2.39 -11.88
CA ALA A 180 -16.30 1.79 -12.23
C ALA A 180 -15.66 2.55 -13.41
N VAL A 181 -14.33 2.61 -13.45
CA VAL A 181 -13.59 2.70 -14.70
C VAL A 181 -13.79 1.34 -15.38
N SER A 182 -15.03 1.02 -15.73
CA SER A 182 -15.46 -0.23 -16.35
C SER A 182 -15.74 0.01 -17.82
N GLY A 183 -15.39 -0.94 -18.61
CA GLY A 183 -15.40 -0.90 -20.06
C GLY A 183 -16.55 -0.09 -20.66
N GLY A 184 -16.21 0.98 -21.34
CA GLY A 184 -17.15 1.79 -22.13
C GLY A 184 -17.92 2.88 -21.38
N GLN A 185 -17.72 3.07 -20.06
CA GLN A 185 -18.33 4.19 -19.32
C GLN A 185 -17.44 5.44 -19.38
N SER A 186 -18.06 6.62 -19.42
CA SER A 186 -17.34 7.88 -19.33
C SER A 186 -16.66 8.04 -17.96
N VAL A 187 -15.42 8.49 -17.96
CA VAL A 187 -14.71 8.85 -16.72
C VAL A 187 -15.50 9.93 -15.99
N SER A 188 -15.67 9.80 -14.67
CA SER A 188 -16.42 10.77 -13.88
C SER A 188 -15.77 12.17 -13.96
N SER A 189 -16.59 13.23 -13.96
CA SER A 189 -16.09 14.61 -13.96
C SER A 189 -15.19 14.90 -12.77
N GLU A 190 -15.45 14.25 -11.65
CA GLU A 190 -14.65 14.35 -10.42
C GLU A 190 -13.19 13.91 -10.65
N LEU A 191 -12.96 12.76 -11.29
CA LEU A 191 -11.62 12.30 -11.65
C LEU A 191 -10.94 13.17 -12.70
N LEU A 192 -11.73 13.73 -13.66
CA LEU A 192 -11.18 14.57 -14.71
C LEU A 192 -10.69 15.93 -14.21
N THR A 193 -11.26 16.42 -13.10
CA THR A 193 -10.91 17.73 -12.52
C THR A 193 -10.05 17.61 -11.26
N TRP A 194 -9.80 16.38 -10.80
CA TRP A 194 -9.03 16.14 -9.58
C TRP A 194 -7.59 16.61 -9.70
N GLN A 195 -7.12 17.28 -8.65
CA GLN A 195 -5.73 17.68 -8.49
C GLN A 195 -5.08 16.75 -7.46
N PRO A 196 -4.25 15.78 -7.89
CA PRO A 196 -3.64 14.83 -6.98
C PRO A 196 -2.70 15.51 -5.97
N PRO A 197 -2.72 15.10 -4.70
CA PRO A 197 -1.74 15.58 -3.72
C PRO A 197 -0.35 15.03 -4.03
N VAL A 198 0.69 15.80 -3.70
CA VAL A 198 2.09 15.38 -3.81
C VAL A 198 2.76 15.52 -2.44
N GLU A 199 3.34 14.43 -1.95
CA GLU A 199 4.07 14.40 -0.68
C GLU A 199 5.58 14.63 -0.92
N HIS A 200 5.98 15.87 -0.88
CA HIS A 200 7.35 16.32 -1.19
C HIS A 200 8.43 15.83 -0.19
N ARG A 201 8.01 15.33 0.99
CA ARG A 201 8.93 14.78 2.00
C ARG A 201 9.38 13.36 1.68
N LEU A 202 8.75 12.67 0.73
CA LEU A 202 9.15 11.33 0.32
C LEU A 202 10.56 11.32 -0.27
N LYS A 203 11.35 10.31 0.12
CA LYS A 203 12.73 10.09 -0.33
C LYS A 203 12.94 8.79 -1.08
N ALA A 204 12.11 7.77 -0.83
CA ALA A 204 12.22 6.46 -1.44
C ALA A 204 10.86 5.79 -1.58
N LEU A 205 10.72 4.92 -2.59
CA LEU A 205 9.52 4.12 -2.83
C LEU A 205 9.84 2.63 -2.87
N VAL A 206 8.95 1.82 -2.31
CA VAL A 206 8.85 0.39 -2.58
C VAL A 206 7.46 0.09 -3.12
N LEU A 207 7.38 -0.49 -4.28
CA LEU A 207 6.13 -0.82 -4.94
C LEU A 207 6.04 -2.34 -5.14
N MET A 208 5.03 -2.95 -4.53
CA MET A 208 4.77 -4.39 -4.61
C MET A 208 3.58 -4.60 -5.53
N ASP A 209 3.87 -5.00 -6.75
CA ASP A 209 2.89 -5.25 -7.82
C ASP A 209 1.80 -4.17 -7.92
N PRO A 210 2.21 -2.92 -8.22
CA PRO A 210 1.35 -1.75 -8.14
C PRO A 210 0.24 -1.76 -9.19
N LEU A 211 -0.97 -1.34 -8.82
CA LEU A 211 -2.03 -0.96 -9.76
C LEU A 211 -1.61 0.31 -10.49
N ALA A 212 -1.45 0.25 -11.81
CA ALA A 212 -0.86 1.35 -12.58
C ALA A 212 -1.48 1.59 -13.97
N ILE A 213 -2.60 0.96 -14.32
CA ILE A 213 -3.22 1.12 -15.65
C ILE A 213 -3.63 2.56 -15.97
N MET A 214 -3.78 3.42 -14.97
CA MET A 214 -4.08 4.84 -15.13
C MET A 214 -2.83 5.70 -15.38
N PHE A 215 -1.65 5.11 -15.49
CA PHE A 215 -0.45 5.86 -15.78
C PHE A 215 0.07 5.52 -17.19
N ASP A 216 0.14 6.52 -18.04
CA ASP A 216 0.81 6.43 -19.32
C ASP A 216 2.31 6.80 -19.21
N SER A 217 3.05 6.78 -20.31
CA SER A 217 4.49 7.06 -20.30
C SER A 217 4.86 8.46 -19.82
N SER A 218 3.95 9.43 -19.90
CA SER A 218 4.17 10.81 -19.46
C SER A 218 3.88 11.01 -17.95
N SER A 219 3.10 10.11 -17.39
CA SER A 219 2.59 10.18 -16.01
C SER A 219 3.68 10.20 -14.94
N PHE A 220 4.84 9.62 -15.23
CA PHE A 220 5.91 9.43 -14.24
C PHE A 220 6.99 10.52 -14.26
N SER A 221 6.89 11.52 -15.13
CA SER A 221 7.96 12.51 -15.39
C SER A 221 8.45 13.25 -14.13
N SER A 222 7.58 13.41 -13.13
CA SER A 222 7.89 14.07 -11.84
C SER A 222 8.41 13.11 -10.77
N VAL A 223 8.32 11.79 -10.96
CA VAL A 223 8.71 10.78 -9.95
C VAL A 223 10.21 10.51 -10.08
N ARG A 224 11.02 11.20 -9.27
CA ARG A 224 12.49 11.10 -9.30
C ARG A 224 13.08 10.45 -8.05
N LEU A 225 12.29 9.63 -7.37
CA LEU A 225 12.70 8.95 -6.15
C LEU A 225 13.38 7.61 -6.47
N PRO A 226 14.43 7.21 -5.73
CA PRO A 226 14.89 5.83 -5.74
C PRO A 226 13.71 4.88 -5.52
N THR A 227 13.54 3.91 -6.41
CA THR A 227 12.39 3.00 -6.37
C THR A 227 12.85 1.55 -6.42
N MET A 228 12.37 0.75 -5.47
CA MET A 228 12.41 -0.70 -5.51
C MET A 228 11.05 -1.21 -5.95
N LEU A 229 11.04 -2.10 -6.93
CA LEU A 229 9.82 -2.61 -7.54
C LEU A 229 9.80 -4.12 -7.46
N TYR A 230 8.71 -4.68 -6.98
CA TYR A 230 8.46 -6.12 -6.95
C TYR A 230 7.33 -6.50 -7.89
N ARG A 231 7.46 -7.65 -8.53
CA ARG A 231 6.36 -8.33 -9.20
C ARG A 231 6.34 -9.81 -8.86
N PRO A 232 5.18 -10.47 -8.89
CA PRO A 232 5.12 -11.92 -8.80
C PRO A 232 5.54 -12.53 -10.14
N GLN A 233 5.98 -13.79 -10.10
CA GLN A 233 6.35 -14.53 -11.30
C GLN A 233 5.14 -14.84 -12.17
N SER A 234 4.00 -15.13 -11.55
CA SER A 234 2.77 -15.56 -12.22
C SER A 234 1.59 -14.74 -11.71
N ASP A 235 1.24 -13.68 -12.44
CA ASP A 235 0.10 -12.84 -12.09
C ASP A 235 -0.98 -12.89 -13.16
N ALA A 236 -2.13 -13.46 -12.78
CA ALA A 236 -3.35 -13.44 -13.58
C ALA A 236 -4.35 -12.40 -13.05
N TYR A 237 -4.00 -11.64 -12.00
CA TYR A 237 -4.86 -10.66 -11.36
C TYR A 237 -4.57 -9.23 -11.83
N LEU A 238 -3.29 -8.83 -11.87
CA LEU A 238 -2.82 -7.58 -12.47
C LEU A 238 -1.91 -7.90 -13.66
N GLY A 239 -2.35 -7.59 -14.89
CA GLY A 239 -1.54 -7.76 -16.08
C GLY A 239 -0.24 -6.96 -16.00
N ALA A 240 0.92 -7.63 -15.93
CA ALA A 240 2.21 -7.03 -15.68
C ALA A 240 2.57 -5.91 -16.67
N THR A 241 2.20 -6.08 -17.95
CA THR A 241 2.56 -5.14 -19.04
C THR A 241 2.02 -3.74 -18.82
N ARG A 242 0.81 -3.61 -18.27
CA ARG A 242 0.14 -2.32 -18.05
C ARG A 242 0.26 -1.81 -16.62
N ASN A 243 0.79 -2.62 -15.75
CA ASN A 243 0.99 -2.30 -14.34
C ASN A 243 2.50 -2.21 -14.04
N VAL A 244 3.08 -3.21 -13.42
CA VAL A 244 4.46 -3.18 -12.92
C VAL A 244 5.51 -2.89 -14.00
N LEU A 245 5.37 -3.42 -15.21
CA LEU A 245 6.34 -3.19 -16.30
C LEU A 245 6.17 -1.79 -16.93
N ALA A 246 4.95 -1.25 -16.95
CA ALA A 246 4.72 0.15 -17.35
C ALA A 246 5.40 1.12 -16.36
N VAL A 247 5.30 0.85 -15.05
CA VAL A 247 6.02 1.62 -14.03
C VAL A 247 7.53 1.48 -14.23
N ALA A 248 8.04 0.26 -14.41
CA ALA A 248 9.48 0.01 -14.56
C ALA A 248 10.09 0.77 -15.75
N SER A 249 9.36 0.86 -16.87
CA SER A 249 9.81 1.54 -18.08
C SER A 249 9.52 3.04 -18.11
N GLY A 250 8.52 3.50 -17.33
CA GLY A 250 8.08 4.90 -17.32
C GLY A 250 8.81 5.78 -16.31
N LEU A 251 9.38 5.21 -15.24
CA LEU A 251 10.10 5.97 -14.23
C LEU A 251 11.38 6.61 -14.81
N PRO A 252 11.66 7.90 -14.56
CA PRO A 252 12.86 8.58 -15.03
C PRO A 252 14.18 7.97 -14.49
N LEU A 253 14.13 7.42 -13.28
CA LEU A 253 15.22 6.65 -12.68
C LEU A 253 14.85 5.16 -12.75
N PRO A 254 15.66 4.31 -13.41
CA PRO A 254 15.38 2.88 -13.49
C PRO A 254 15.24 2.27 -12.10
N PRO A 255 14.10 1.61 -11.78
CA PRO A 255 13.92 0.99 -10.48
C PRO A 255 14.71 -0.31 -10.35
N LYS A 256 15.02 -0.71 -9.10
CA LYS A 256 15.47 -2.08 -8.83
C LYS A 256 14.25 -3.01 -8.94
N LEU A 257 14.14 -3.75 -10.03
CA LEU A 257 13.04 -4.70 -10.26
C LEU A 257 13.39 -6.08 -9.72
N ASN A 258 12.57 -6.60 -8.80
CA ASN A 258 12.68 -7.94 -8.22
C ASN A 258 11.48 -8.78 -8.66
N VAL A 259 11.73 -10.05 -8.98
CA VAL A 259 10.70 -11.03 -9.32
C VAL A 259 10.68 -12.10 -8.23
N VAL A 260 9.51 -12.36 -7.66
CA VAL A 260 9.33 -13.36 -6.61
C VAL A 260 8.41 -14.50 -7.08
N PRO A 261 8.62 -15.75 -6.64
CA PRO A 261 7.69 -16.83 -6.91
C PRO A 261 6.29 -16.50 -6.37
N GLY A 262 5.25 -16.99 -7.03
CA GLY A 262 3.87 -16.83 -6.59
C GLY A 262 3.03 -15.93 -7.50
N ASN A 263 1.82 -15.61 -7.02
CA ASN A 263 0.84 -14.75 -7.68
C ASN A 263 0.74 -13.40 -6.99
N HIS A 264 -0.20 -12.55 -7.44
CA HIS A 264 -0.46 -11.22 -6.89
C HIS A 264 -0.49 -11.17 -5.35
N PHE A 265 -1.13 -12.13 -4.72
CA PHE A 265 -1.39 -12.15 -3.28
C PHE A 265 -0.20 -12.61 -2.43
N VAL A 266 0.92 -13.00 -3.05
CA VAL A 266 2.15 -13.40 -2.35
C VAL A 266 2.73 -12.28 -1.48
N PHE A 267 2.40 -11.03 -1.75
CA PHE A 267 2.86 -9.85 -0.99
C PHE A 267 2.04 -9.53 0.26
N ILE A 268 0.92 -10.22 0.46
CA ILE A 268 0.16 -10.16 1.72
C ILE A 268 0.80 -11.10 2.72
N ASP A 269 0.96 -10.65 3.96
CA ASP A 269 1.52 -11.48 5.04
C ASP A 269 0.83 -12.84 5.13
N PRO A 270 1.55 -13.91 5.54
CA PRO A 270 0.97 -15.23 5.66
C PRO A 270 -0.34 -15.23 6.45
N CYS A 271 -1.36 -15.90 5.90
CA CYS A 271 -2.65 -15.98 6.53
C CYS A 271 -2.62 -16.88 7.76
N PRO A 272 -3.27 -16.48 8.86
CA PRO A 272 -3.55 -17.41 9.94
C PRO A 272 -4.49 -18.53 9.45
N SER A 273 -4.38 -19.71 10.06
CA SER A 273 -5.15 -20.90 9.68
C SER A 273 -6.66 -20.68 9.63
N GLN A 274 -7.16 -19.78 10.48
CA GLN A 274 -8.59 -19.43 10.55
C GLN A 274 -9.09 -18.72 9.27
N LEU A 275 -8.21 -18.00 8.54
CA LEU A 275 -8.55 -17.31 7.29
C LEU A 275 -8.25 -18.17 6.05
N ALA A 276 -7.33 -19.10 6.15
CA ALA A 276 -6.86 -19.86 5.00
C ALA A 276 -7.98 -20.64 4.27
N GLY A 277 -9.00 -21.10 5.00
CA GLY A 277 -10.16 -21.77 4.43
C GLY A 277 -11.23 -20.81 3.86
N ASN A 278 -11.33 -19.60 4.39
CA ASN A 278 -12.37 -18.64 4.02
C ASN A 278 -11.95 -17.72 2.85
N GLU A 279 -10.64 -17.49 2.70
CA GLU A 279 -10.07 -16.58 1.70
C GLU A 279 -9.01 -17.30 0.83
N PRO A 280 -9.38 -18.39 0.12
CA PRO A 280 -8.41 -19.21 -0.62
C PRO A 280 -7.65 -18.40 -1.68
N LEU A 281 -8.29 -17.45 -2.35
CA LEU A 281 -7.63 -16.61 -3.36
C LEU A 281 -6.44 -15.83 -2.79
N VAL A 282 -6.58 -15.34 -1.57
CA VAL A 282 -5.56 -14.51 -0.88
C VAL A 282 -4.55 -15.37 -0.13
N CYS A 283 -5.00 -16.47 0.45
CA CYS A 283 -4.25 -17.25 1.43
C CYS A 283 -3.56 -18.49 0.88
N GLN A 284 -3.97 -18.99 -0.30
CA GLN A 284 -3.39 -20.19 -0.88
C GLN A 284 -2.39 -19.85 -1.98
N ASP A 285 -1.20 -20.39 -1.84
CA ASP A 285 -0.15 -20.28 -2.83
C ASP A 285 -0.13 -21.47 -3.78
N GLY A 286 0.42 -21.26 -4.97
CA GLY A 286 0.67 -22.32 -5.91
C GLY A 286 1.77 -23.33 -5.45
N PRO A 287 1.88 -24.47 -6.11
CA PRO A 287 2.91 -25.46 -5.78
C PRO A 287 4.32 -24.86 -5.78
N GLY A 288 5.10 -25.16 -4.75
CA GLY A 288 6.50 -24.73 -4.63
C GLY A 288 6.71 -23.28 -4.15
N VAL A 289 5.66 -22.54 -3.81
CA VAL A 289 5.76 -21.20 -3.24
C VAL A 289 5.85 -21.29 -1.72
N ASP A 290 6.97 -20.85 -1.16
CA ASP A 290 7.19 -20.70 0.29
C ASP A 290 7.00 -19.22 0.67
N ARG A 291 5.72 -18.79 0.87
CA ARG A 291 5.39 -17.40 1.22
C ARG A 291 6.15 -16.89 2.44
N PRO A 292 6.26 -17.64 3.56
CA PRO A 292 7.06 -17.19 4.69
C PRO A 292 8.53 -16.94 4.37
N ALA A 293 9.17 -17.76 3.52
CA ALA A 293 10.55 -17.51 3.10
C ALA A 293 10.67 -16.28 2.20
N ILE A 294 9.71 -16.07 1.28
CA ILE A 294 9.64 -14.90 0.42
C ILE A 294 9.48 -13.63 1.28
N HIS A 295 8.61 -13.64 2.29
CA HIS A 295 8.42 -12.50 3.19
C HIS A 295 9.68 -12.16 3.96
N ARG A 296 10.38 -13.12 4.55
CA ARG A 296 11.67 -12.87 5.22
C ARG A 296 12.71 -12.22 4.31
N GLN A 297 12.74 -12.63 3.02
CA GLN A 297 13.62 -12.01 2.02
C GLN A 297 13.18 -10.56 1.74
N ILE A 298 11.90 -10.32 1.47
CA ILE A 298 11.34 -8.98 1.20
C ILE A 298 11.58 -8.06 2.39
N GLU A 299 11.32 -8.49 3.61
CA GLU A 299 11.55 -7.71 4.85
C GLU A 299 12.98 -7.23 4.94
N LYS A 300 13.95 -8.12 4.70
CA LYS A 300 15.36 -7.76 4.70
C LYS A 300 15.72 -6.78 3.58
N GLU A 301 15.32 -7.10 2.34
CA GLU A 301 15.64 -6.27 1.17
C GLU A 301 15.03 -4.86 1.27
N VAL A 302 13.79 -4.76 1.77
CA VAL A 302 13.09 -3.49 1.97
C VAL A 302 13.75 -2.68 3.08
N ALA A 303 14.11 -3.32 4.21
CA ALA A 303 14.82 -2.65 5.30
C ALA A 303 16.17 -2.09 4.82
N ASP A 304 16.98 -2.90 4.13
CA ASP A 304 18.27 -2.49 3.57
C ASP A 304 18.10 -1.32 2.58
N PHE A 305 17.11 -1.40 1.70
CA PHE A 305 16.83 -0.36 0.71
C PHE A 305 16.40 0.95 1.38
N MET A 306 15.48 0.90 2.35
CA MET A 306 15.03 2.08 3.08
C MET A 306 16.16 2.70 3.91
N GLN A 307 17.02 1.90 4.55
CA GLN A 307 18.19 2.41 5.27
C GLN A 307 19.19 3.13 4.36
N ALA A 308 19.36 2.66 3.13
CA ALA A 308 20.29 3.25 2.17
C ALA A 308 19.78 4.55 1.54
N ASN A 309 18.46 4.82 1.56
CA ASN A 309 17.82 5.92 0.83
C ASN A 309 17.10 6.93 1.73
N LEU A 310 16.97 6.66 3.01
CA LEU A 310 16.42 7.56 4.04
C LEU A 310 17.50 8.00 5.03
#